data_d60190d63b1bd438a74a7bf61febf1e1
#
_entry.id   d60190d63b1bd438a74a7bf61febf1e1
#
_cell.length_a   1.000
_cell.length_b   1.000
_cell.length_c   1.000
_cell.angle_alpha   90.00
_cell.angle_beta   90.00
_cell.angle_gamma   90.00
#
_symmetry.space_group_name_H-M   'P 1'
#
loop_
_entity.id
_entity.type
_entity.pdbx_description
1 polymer ?
#
loop_
_entity_poly.entity_id
_entity_poly.type
_entity_poly.pdbx_seq_one_letter_code
_entity_poly.pdbx_strand_id
1 'polypeptide(L)'
;MNTTELKKSISTIIDTSSNTETKLQNICDFLKQEINYYDWVGFYFKNGNKNELKLAQFSGEPTEHTIIPFGKGICGQVAVSNKNFIVQDVASQDNYISCGWKVKSEIVIPIFINNENIGQIDIDSHTVNPFTKDDENLLEFVCEKVAKIL
;
A
#
# COMPACT_ATOMS: atom_id res chain seq x y z
N MET A 1 -0.40 3.60 -19.21
CA MET A 1 0.40 2.35 -19.26
C MET A 1 -0.48 1.17 -18.90
N ASN A 2 -0.32 0.04 -19.58
CA ASN A 2 -1.02 -1.19 -19.20
C ASN A 2 -0.29 -1.90 -18.02
N THR A 3 -0.91 -2.92 -17.47
CA THR A 3 -0.37 -3.64 -16.30
C THR A 3 1.02 -4.22 -16.57
N THR A 4 1.26 -4.75 -17.76
CA THR A 4 2.57 -5.30 -18.15
C THR A 4 3.66 -4.23 -18.13
N GLU A 5 3.38 -3.06 -18.68
CA GLU A 5 4.31 -1.93 -18.69
C GLU A 5 4.57 -1.40 -17.28
N LEU A 6 3.53 -1.32 -16.46
CA LEU A 6 3.66 -0.91 -15.05
C LEU A 6 4.55 -1.88 -14.28
N LYS A 7 4.35 -3.19 -14.43
CA LYS A 7 5.19 -4.21 -13.79
C LYS A 7 6.64 -4.12 -14.24
N LYS A 8 6.88 -3.87 -15.52
CA LYS A 8 8.23 -3.71 -16.06
C LYS A 8 8.93 -2.49 -15.43
N SER A 9 8.23 -1.37 -15.30
CA SER A 9 8.77 -0.17 -14.67
C SER A 9 9.07 -0.40 -13.19
N ILE A 10 8.20 -1.10 -12.47
CA ILE A 10 8.45 -1.48 -11.07
C ILE A 10 9.72 -2.33 -10.97
N SER A 11 9.89 -3.33 -11.84
CA SER A 11 11.10 -4.17 -11.86
C SER A 11 12.37 -3.34 -12.10
N THR A 12 12.28 -2.34 -12.98
CA THR A 12 13.39 -1.43 -13.24
C THR A 12 13.78 -0.64 -11.99
N ILE A 13 12.80 -0.13 -11.25
CA ILE A 13 13.04 0.59 -9.98
C ILE A 13 13.72 -0.33 -8.96
N ILE A 14 13.22 -1.56 -8.82
CA ILE A 14 13.79 -2.56 -7.90
C ILE A 14 15.24 -2.89 -8.26
N ASP A 15 15.57 -2.95 -9.53
CA ASP A 15 16.90 -3.35 -10.03
C ASP A 15 17.92 -2.21 -10.02
N THR A 16 17.54 -0.98 -9.65
CA THR A 16 18.49 0.12 -9.52
C THR A 16 19.49 -0.14 -8.40
N SER A 17 20.62 0.59 -8.41
CA SER A 17 21.63 0.51 -7.35
C SER A 17 21.31 1.36 -6.11
N SER A 18 20.17 2.01 -6.08
CA SER A 18 19.72 2.83 -4.96
C SER A 18 19.48 2.01 -3.69
N ASN A 19 19.44 2.66 -2.53
CA ASN A 19 19.09 1.99 -1.29
C ASN A 19 17.60 1.64 -1.23
N THR A 20 17.21 0.84 -0.25
CA THR A 20 15.84 0.35 -0.10
C THR A 20 14.84 1.50 0.06
N GLU A 21 15.13 2.47 0.92
CA GLU A 21 14.23 3.61 1.14
C GLU A 21 13.97 4.40 -0.15
N THR A 22 15.00 4.63 -0.95
CA THR A 22 14.86 5.32 -2.23
C THR A 22 14.02 4.53 -3.21
N LYS A 23 14.21 3.21 -3.28
CA LYS A 23 13.40 2.35 -4.14
C LYS A 23 11.94 2.38 -3.74
N LEU A 24 11.63 2.29 -2.45
CA LEU A 24 10.26 2.34 -1.95
C LEU A 24 9.63 3.69 -2.26
N GLN A 25 10.34 4.79 -2.06
CA GLN A 25 9.83 6.12 -2.40
C GLN A 25 9.56 6.25 -3.89
N ASN A 26 10.48 5.76 -4.74
CA ASN A 26 10.29 5.81 -6.19
C ASN A 26 9.11 4.98 -6.65
N ILE A 27 8.84 3.84 -6.01
CA ILE A 27 7.64 3.04 -6.30
C ILE A 27 6.38 3.82 -5.96
N CYS A 28 6.33 4.45 -4.79
CA CYS A 28 5.18 5.26 -4.38
C CYS A 28 4.92 6.41 -5.36
N ASP A 29 5.97 7.15 -5.71
CA ASP A 29 5.88 8.28 -6.63
C ASP A 29 5.43 7.83 -8.02
N PHE A 30 5.99 6.73 -8.51
CA PHE A 30 5.65 6.16 -9.82
C PHE A 30 4.19 5.74 -9.90
N LEU A 31 3.72 4.96 -8.92
CA LEU A 31 2.34 4.47 -8.90
C LEU A 31 1.35 5.63 -8.83
N LYS A 32 1.61 6.61 -7.97
CA LYS A 32 0.74 7.77 -7.84
C LYS A 32 0.70 8.59 -9.13
N GLN A 33 1.83 8.75 -9.80
CA GLN A 33 1.92 9.53 -11.02
C GLN A 33 1.23 8.82 -12.21
N GLU A 34 1.42 7.52 -12.35
CA GLU A 34 0.96 6.78 -13.52
C GLU A 34 -0.50 6.32 -13.44
N ILE A 35 -1.04 6.16 -12.23
CA ILE A 35 -2.41 5.69 -12.04
C ILE A 35 -3.22 6.82 -11.43
N ASN A 36 -4.10 7.42 -12.23
CA ASN A 36 -4.77 8.69 -11.89
C ASN A 36 -5.73 8.60 -10.69
N TYR A 37 -6.19 7.41 -10.33
CA TYR A 37 -7.04 7.21 -9.15
C TYR A 37 -6.27 6.72 -7.93
N TYR A 38 -4.94 6.68 -7.98
CA TYR A 38 -4.08 6.44 -6.82
C TYR A 38 -3.71 7.82 -6.24
N ASP A 39 -4.49 8.29 -5.29
CA ASP A 39 -4.32 9.64 -4.75
C ASP A 39 -3.33 9.69 -3.59
N TRP A 40 -3.13 8.56 -2.94
CA TRP A 40 -2.13 8.37 -1.90
C TRP A 40 -1.59 6.94 -1.99
N VAL A 41 -0.28 6.79 -1.95
CA VAL A 41 0.41 5.49 -2.03
C VAL A 41 1.45 5.44 -0.92
N GLY A 42 1.42 4.42 -0.08
CA GLY A 42 2.40 4.33 1.00
C GLY A 42 2.66 2.91 1.47
N PHE A 43 3.76 2.76 2.16
CA PHE A 43 4.15 1.51 2.81
C PHE A 43 4.07 1.67 4.32
N TYR A 44 3.51 0.66 4.97
CA TYR A 44 3.56 0.50 6.42
C TYR A 44 4.30 -0.79 6.73
N PHE A 45 5.15 -0.76 7.74
CA PHE A 45 5.86 -1.95 8.20
C PHE A 45 5.62 -2.18 9.69
N LYS A 46 5.66 -3.45 10.10
CA LYS A 46 5.59 -3.82 11.51
C LYS A 46 6.67 -3.08 12.29
N ASN A 47 6.29 -2.46 13.39
CA ASN A 47 7.20 -1.65 14.21
C ASN A 47 7.92 -2.53 15.24
N GLY A 48 9.01 -3.18 14.81
CA GLY A 48 9.77 -4.11 15.66
C GLY A 48 8.90 -5.28 16.10
N ASN A 49 8.86 -5.54 17.40
CA ASN A 49 8.04 -6.61 17.99
C ASN A 49 6.70 -6.12 18.52
N LYS A 50 6.34 -4.86 18.27
CA LYS A 50 5.08 -4.29 18.72
C LYS A 50 3.95 -4.69 17.77
N ASN A 51 2.74 -4.80 18.32
CA ASN A 51 1.52 -5.07 17.52
C ASN A 51 0.97 -3.78 16.90
N GLU A 52 1.80 -3.16 16.09
CA GLU A 52 1.48 -1.91 15.40
C GLU A 52 2.27 -1.80 14.10
N LEU A 53 1.73 -1.00 13.18
CA LEU A 53 2.37 -0.63 11.92
C LEU A 53 2.95 0.76 12.05
N LYS A 54 4.09 0.99 11.40
CA LYS A 54 4.73 2.30 11.30
C LYS A 54 4.82 2.72 9.84
N LEU A 55 4.41 3.95 9.55
CA LEU A 55 4.49 4.52 8.21
C LEU A 55 5.96 4.67 7.78
N ALA A 56 6.25 4.17 6.59
CA ALA A 56 7.54 4.33 5.93
C ALA A 56 7.42 5.35 4.78
N GLN A 57 7.83 5.00 3.56
CA GLN A 57 7.77 5.89 2.42
C GLN A 57 6.35 6.02 1.91
N PHE A 58 5.99 7.22 1.45
CA PHE A 58 4.68 7.48 0.85
C PHE A 58 4.76 8.64 -0.15
N SER A 59 3.73 8.71 -1.01
CA SER A 59 3.52 9.80 -1.96
C SER A 59 2.08 10.25 -1.86
N GLY A 60 1.86 11.54 -1.64
CA GLY A 60 0.55 12.15 -1.43
C GLY A 60 0.57 13.12 -0.25
N GLU A 61 -0.61 13.52 0.20
CA GLU A 61 -0.73 14.44 1.34
C GLU A 61 -0.21 13.78 2.62
N PRO A 62 0.48 14.52 3.51
CA PRO A 62 0.88 14.00 4.80
C PRO A 62 -0.31 13.47 5.60
N THR A 63 -0.10 12.41 6.36
CA THR A 63 -1.13 11.79 7.20
C THR A 63 -0.71 11.83 8.67
N GLU A 64 -1.72 11.92 9.56
CA GLU A 64 -1.52 11.81 11.00
C GLU A 64 -1.33 10.34 11.43
N HIS A 65 -1.73 9.38 10.59
CA HIS A 65 -1.70 7.95 10.91
C HIS A 65 -0.32 7.36 10.64
N THR A 66 0.68 7.78 11.42
CA THR A 66 2.06 7.28 11.32
C THR A 66 2.27 5.99 12.09
N ILE A 67 1.44 5.71 13.09
CA ILE A 67 1.40 4.46 13.85
C ILE A 67 -0.04 3.96 13.85
N ILE A 68 -0.24 2.72 13.41
CA ILE A 68 -1.57 2.09 13.34
C ILE A 68 -1.55 0.81 14.16
N PRO A 69 -2.30 0.74 15.28
CA PRO A 69 -2.42 -0.50 16.04
C PRO A 69 -3.03 -1.62 15.20
N PHE A 70 -2.57 -2.84 15.38
CA PHE A 70 -3.16 -4.01 14.74
C PHE A 70 -4.66 -4.09 15.08
N GLY A 71 -5.47 -4.41 14.07
CA GLY A 71 -6.93 -4.48 14.19
C GLY A 71 -7.65 -3.16 13.98
N LYS A 72 -6.95 -2.02 13.92
CA LYS A 72 -7.55 -0.71 13.74
C LYS A 72 -7.53 -0.28 12.27
N GLY A 73 -8.69 0.18 11.78
CA GLY A 73 -8.84 0.61 10.39
C GLY A 73 -8.61 -0.50 9.39
N ILE A 74 -8.50 -0.16 8.12
CA ILE A 74 -8.30 -1.14 7.04
C ILE A 74 -6.89 -1.71 7.13
N CYS A 75 -5.88 -0.87 7.29
CA CYS A 75 -4.49 -1.30 7.41
C CYS A 75 -4.27 -2.21 8.63
N GLY A 76 -4.81 -1.84 9.79
CA GLY A 76 -4.69 -2.64 11.00
C GLY A 76 -5.37 -4.01 10.89
N GLN A 77 -6.50 -4.06 10.19
CA GLN A 77 -7.20 -5.33 9.91
C GLN A 77 -6.36 -6.25 9.02
N VAL A 78 -5.70 -5.71 7.99
CA VAL A 78 -4.82 -6.51 7.10
C VAL A 78 -3.62 -7.05 7.86
N ALA A 79 -3.08 -6.30 8.80
CA ALA A 79 -1.97 -6.78 9.64
C ALA A 79 -2.34 -8.05 10.43
N VAL A 80 -3.61 -8.23 10.76
CA VAL A 80 -4.13 -9.40 11.50
C VAL A 80 -4.63 -10.49 10.57
N SER A 81 -5.40 -10.13 9.53
CA SER A 81 -6.05 -11.10 8.64
C SER A 81 -5.08 -11.78 7.68
N ASN A 82 -3.99 -11.13 7.33
CA ASN A 82 -3.02 -11.58 6.31
C ASN A 82 -3.62 -11.71 4.90
N LYS A 83 -4.73 -11.03 4.65
CA LYS A 83 -5.45 -11.07 3.36
C LYS A 83 -5.49 -9.69 2.74
N ASN A 84 -5.55 -9.64 1.40
CA ASN A 84 -5.83 -8.41 0.68
C ASN A 84 -7.18 -7.85 1.13
N PHE A 85 -7.27 -6.53 1.22
CA PHE A 85 -8.52 -5.86 1.54
C PHE A 85 -8.78 -4.76 0.52
N ILE A 86 -9.84 -4.94 -0.26
CA ILE A 86 -10.26 -3.97 -1.28
C ILE A 86 -11.57 -3.37 -0.81
N VAL A 87 -11.55 -2.08 -0.48
CA VAL A 87 -12.70 -1.33 -0.01
C VAL A 87 -13.09 -0.32 -1.09
N GLN A 88 -14.15 -0.63 -1.82
CA GLN A 88 -14.60 0.20 -2.95
C GLN A 88 -15.31 1.46 -2.50
N ASP A 89 -15.84 1.48 -1.28
CA ASP A 89 -16.47 2.63 -0.66
C ASP A 89 -16.24 2.58 0.85
N VAL A 90 -15.44 3.49 1.37
CA VAL A 90 -15.08 3.52 2.80
C VAL A 90 -16.29 3.78 3.70
N ALA A 91 -17.35 4.39 3.17
CA ALA A 91 -18.58 4.62 3.93
C ALA A 91 -19.28 3.32 4.35
N SER A 92 -18.96 2.19 3.71
CA SER A 92 -19.50 0.87 4.04
C SER A 92 -18.75 0.18 5.20
N GLN A 93 -17.65 0.77 5.69
CA GLN A 93 -16.80 0.17 6.71
C GLN A 93 -17.03 0.80 8.09
N ASP A 94 -17.32 -0.05 9.09
CA ASP A 94 -17.48 0.40 10.48
C ASP A 94 -16.13 0.67 11.15
N ASN A 95 -15.10 -0.13 10.82
CA ASN A 95 -13.76 -0.01 11.37
C ASN A 95 -12.83 0.68 10.36
N TYR A 96 -13.08 1.95 10.09
CA TYR A 96 -12.29 2.77 9.18
C TYR A 96 -11.67 3.95 9.94
N ILE A 97 -10.35 4.12 9.78
CA ILE A 97 -9.63 5.30 10.29
C ILE A 97 -9.58 6.32 9.16
N SER A 98 -10.32 7.42 9.31
CA SER A 98 -10.42 8.44 8.28
C SER A 98 -9.08 9.15 8.07
N CYS A 99 -8.60 9.17 6.82
CA CYS A 99 -7.46 9.96 6.37
C CYS A 99 -7.90 11.30 5.74
N GLY A 100 -9.13 11.70 6.01
CA GLY A 100 -9.73 12.92 5.50
C GLY A 100 -11.00 12.63 4.68
N TRP A 101 -11.81 13.66 4.46
CA TRP A 101 -13.10 13.53 3.78
C TRP A 101 -12.97 13.18 2.28
N LYS A 102 -11.79 13.40 1.69
CA LYS A 102 -11.54 13.14 0.27
C LYS A 102 -11.39 11.66 -0.05
N VAL A 103 -10.94 10.85 0.92
CA VAL A 103 -10.74 9.43 0.72
C VAL A 103 -12.08 8.73 0.59
N LYS A 104 -12.31 8.06 -0.54
CA LYS A 104 -13.54 7.36 -0.86
C LYS A 104 -13.38 5.85 -0.93
N SER A 105 -12.19 5.37 -1.26
CA SER A 105 -11.89 3.95 -1.37
C SER A 105 -10.44 3.69 -0.99
N GLU A 106 -10.14 2.43 -0.66
CA GLU A 106 -8.81 2.01 -0.22
C GLU A 106 -8.54 0.58 -0.62
N ILE A 107 -7.30 0.27 -1.00
CA ILE A 107 -6.84 -1.10 -1.22
C ILE A 107 -5.54 -1.31 -0.46
N VAL A 108 -5.45 -2.40 0.28
CA VAL A 108 -4.28 -2.77 1.08
C VAL A 108 -3.87 -4.19 0.74
N ILE A 109 -2.59 -4.36 0.41
CA ILE A 109 -2.00 -5.66 0.08
C ILE A 109 -0.85 -5.93 1.04
N PRO A 110 -0.86 -7.08 1.76
CA PRO A 110 0.22 -7.40 2.71
C PRO A 110 1.51 -7.82 2.00
N ILE A 111 2.63 -7.62 2.70
CA ILE A 111 3.96 -8.02 2.26
C ILE A 111 4.43 -9.15 3.17
N PHE A 112 4.85 -10.28 2.57
CA PHE A 112 5.29 -11.46 3.31
C PHE A 112 6.76 -11.75 3.08
N ILE A 113 7.48 -12.07 4.16
CA ILE A 113 8.83 -12.65 4.11
C ILE A 113 8.78 -13.95 4.90
N ASN A 114 9.13 -15.06 4.26
CA ASN A 114 9.08 -16.41 4.89
C ASN A 114 7.69 -16.70 5.51
N ASN A 115 6.64 -16.35 4.79
CA ASN A 115 5.23 -16.51 5.20
C ASN A 115 4.82 -15.66 6.42
N GLU A 116 5.65 -14.72 6.83
CA GLU A 116 5.31 -13.77 7.90
C GLU A 116 4.89 -12.43 7.29
N ASN A 117 3.77 -11.88 7.73
CA ASN A 117 3.30 -10.55 7.34
C ASN A 117 4.18 -9.50 8.04
N ILE A 118 5.02 -8.80 7.26
CA ILE A 118 5.96 -7.80 7.79
C ILE A 118 5.55 -6.37 7.48
N GLY A 119 4.50 -6.19 6.71
CA GLY A 119 4.03 -4.86 6.30
C GLY A 119 3.01 -4.95 5.19
N GLN A 120 2.82 -3.83 4.51
CA GLN A 120 1.80 -3.72 3.47
C GLN A 120 2.04 -2.50 2.59
N ILE A 121 1.43 -2.53 1.39
CA ILE A 121 1.23 -1.34 0.59
C ILE A 121 -0.22 -0.89 0.76
N ASP A 122 -0.42 0.42 0.90
CA ASP A 122 -1.71 1.06 1.13
C ASP A 122 -1.95 2.12 0.06
N ILE A 123 -3.10 2.03 -0.62
CA ILE A 123 -3.52 2.97 -1.65
C ILE A 123 -4.85 3.57 -1.25
N ASP A 124 -4.92 4.91 -1.19
CA ASP A 124 -6.17 5.64 -1.02
C ASP A 124 -6.58 6.30 -2.32
N SER A 125 -7.87 6.29 -2.62
CA SER A 125 -8.45 6.95 -3.79
C SER A 125 -9.56 7.92 -3.40
N HIS A 126 -9.67 9.01 -4.15
CA HIS A 126 -10.77 9.98 -4.04
C HIS A 126 -11.99 9.56 -4.87
N THR A 127 -11.96 8.37 -5.46
CA THR A 127 -13.01 7.84 -6.33
C THR A 127 -13.66 6.64 -5.64
N VAL A 128 -14.97 6.54 -5.72
CA VAL A 128 -15.71 5.36 -5.27
C VAL A 128 -15.60 4.28 -6.35
N ASN A 129 -15.34 3.05 -5.94
CA ASN A 129 -15.36 1.87 -6.82
C ASN A 129 -14.33 1.90 -7.97
N PRO A 130 -13.06 2.34 -7.72
CA PRO A 130 -12.09 2.46 -8.79
C PRO A 130 -11.30 1.18 -9.06
N PHE A 131 -11.18 0.29 -8.06
CA PHE A 131 -10.23 -0.81 -8.11
C PHE A 131 -10.75 -2.00 -8.90
N THR A 132 -9.87 -2.59 -9.71
CA THR A 132 -10.16 -3.77 -10.52
C THR A 132 -9.22 -4.90 -10.10
N LYS A 133 -9.44 -6.10 -10.67
CA LYS A 133 -8.53 -7.23 -10.47
C LYS A 133 -7.11 -6.92 -10.94
N ASP A 134 -6.97 -6.06 -11.94
CA ASP A 134 -5.66 -5.61 -12.43
C ASP A 134 -4.89 -4.84 -11.35
N ASP A 135 -5.57 -4.00 -10.58
CA ASP A 135 -4.96 -3.30 -9.45
C ASP A 135 -4.45 -4.29 -8.40
N GLU A 136 -5.28 -5.25 -8.02
CA GLU A 136 -4.89 -6.27 -7.05
C GLU A 136 -3.67 -7.05 -7.52
N ASN A 137 -3.69 -7.52 -8.77
CA ASN A 137 -2.57 -8.25 -9.36
C ASN A 137 -1.29 -7.43 -9.43
N LEU A 138 -1.38 -6.16 -9.81
CA LEU A 138 -0.24 -5.25 -9.86
C LEU A 138 0.37 -5.06 -8.47
N LEU A 139 -0.47 -4.80 -7.47
CA LEU A 139 0.01 -4.53 -6.11
C LEU A 139 0.56 -5.78 -5.43
N GLU A 140 0.00 -6.96 -5.72
CA GLU A 140 0.60 -8.23 -5.30
C GLU A 140 1.99 -8.41 -5.90
N PHE A 141 2.16 -8.10 -7.18
CA PHE A 141 3.48 -8.12 -7.84
C PHE A 141 4.46 -7.16 -7.16
N VAL A 142 4.03 -5.92 -6.88
CA VAL A 142 4.85 -4.92 -6.17
C VAL A 142 5.30 -5.47 -4.82
N CYS A 143 4.38 -6.03 -4.04
CA CYS A 143 4.68 -6.58 -2.71
C CYS A 143 5.67 -7.75 -2.78
N GLU A 144 5.54 -8.64 -3.77
CA GLU A 144 6.49 -9.74 -3.98
C GLU A 144 7.90 -9.21 -4.28
N LYS A 145 8.02 -8.20 -5.14
CA LYS A 145 9.30 -7.59 -5.49
C LYS A 145 9.92 -6.85 -4.32
N VAL A 146 9.12 -6.09 -3.58
CA VAL A 146 9.57 -5.35 -2.40
C VAL A 146 10.08 -6.32 -1.33
N ALA A 147 9.40 -7.44 -1.10
CA ALA A 147 9.85 -8.44 -0.13
C ALA A 147 11.27 -8.92 -0.37
N LYS A 148 11.72 -8.94 -1.64
CA LYS A 148 13.06 -9.42 -2.01
C LYS A 148 14.17 -8.41 -1.71
N ILE A 149 13.84 -7.16 -1.46
CA ILE A 149 14.83 -6.10 -1.18
C ILE A 149 14.80 -5.64 0.28
N LEU A 150 13.96 -6.22 1.09
CA LEU A 150 13.87 -5.91 2.53
C LEU A 150 14.87 -6.71 3.35
#